data_5cab1395fcfeff2f2c20afa9f997cac6
#
_entry.id   5cab1395fcfeff2f2c20afa9f997cac6
#
_cell.length_a   1.000
_cell.length_b   1.000
_cell.length_c   1.000
_cell.angle_alpha   90.00
_cell.angle_beta   90.00
_cell.angle_gamma   90.00
#
_symmetry.space_group_name_H-M   'P 1'
#
loop_
_entity.id
_entity.type
_entity.pdbx_description
1 polymer ?
#
loop_
_entity_poly.entity_id
_entity_poly.type
_entity_poly.pdbx_seq_one_letter_code
_entity_poly.pdbx_strand_id
1 'polypeptide(L)'
;PGAQRDMSVKNAWNLMREYNAVTLPITNEDGTLEGLITNGDIAKSYMDAYDNTILAKGSPQYLSIAETLESEVIVGNPDEYFTQGKVWIGASQPDIMEDHIGENDLVMVGNRMDDQLCVIDANASCMIVCLGTRVSKSIQRLAQERNVVIITTPYDTFTVARLIYQSIPIKFFMKKDGLITFRKNDYTDDIKEVMTKTRFRAFPVTNSKGKYIGTVSRRNLLNIKKKQIILVDHNEKTQAVDNIDEAEILEIIDHHRIGSLETFQPVMFRNQ
;
A
#
# COMPACT_ATOMS: atom_id res chain seq x y z
N PRO A 1 -9.79 0.37 -5.60
CA PRO A 1 -8.87 1.38 -6.12
C PRO A 1 -7.44 1.01 -5.74
N GLY A 2 -6.46 1.36 -6.61
CA GLY A 2 -5.05 1.25 -6.29
C GLY A 2 -4.64 2.38 -5.33
N ALA A 3 -3.65 2.13 -4.48
CA ALA A 3 -3.07 3.15 -3.62
C ALA A 3 -1.96 3.90 -4.35
N GLN A 4 -1.81 5.19 -4.04
CA GLN A 4 -0.70 5.98 -4.56
C GLN A 4 0.59 5.63 -3.81
N ARG A 5 1.70 5.60 -4.52
CA ARG A 5 3.01 5.18 -4.02
C ARG A 5 3.52 5.97 -2.80
N ASP A 6 3.13 7.23 -2.70
CA ASP A 6 3.55 8.14 -1.63
C ASP A 6 2.60 8.14 -0.42
N MET A 7 1.53 7.33 -0.47
CA MET A 7 0.63 7.12 0.67
C MET A 7 1.41 6.55 1.87
N SER A 8 1.15 7.06 3.08
CA SER A 8 1.75 6.54 4.31
C SER A 8 1.28 5.11 4.63
N VAL A 9 2.10 4.35 5.35
CA VAL A 9 1.71 3.00 5.84
C VAL A 9 0.43 3.08 6.68
N LYS A 10 0.25 4.14 7.52
CA LYS A 10 -0.99 4.36 8.30
C LYS A 10 -2.22 4.42 7.39
N ASN A 11 -2.17 5.24 6.34
CA ASN A 11 -3.30 5.43 5.44
C ASN A 11 -3.56 4.17 4.60
N ALA A 12 -2.50 3.50 4.14
CA ALA A 12 -2.63 2.22 3.44
C ALA A 12 -3.27 1.14 4.32
N TRP A 13 -2.88 1.05 5.59
CA TRP A 13 -3.50 0.14 6.56
C TRP A 13 -4.99 0.45 6.78
N ASN A 14 -5.35 1.72 6.93
CA ASN A 14 -6.75 2.13 7.05
C ASN A 14 -7.57 1.75 5.82
N LEU A 15 -7.02 1.98 4.63
CA LEU A 15 -7.64 1.60 3.37
C LEU A 15 -7.82 0.06 3.28
N MET A 16 -6.81 -0.72 3.66
CA MET A 16 -6.91 -2.18 3.67
C MET A 16 -7.98 -2.68 4.64
N ARG A 17 -8.12 -2.05 5.80
CA ARG A 17 -9.19 -2.36 6.78
C ARG A 17 -10.57 -2.03 6.25
N GLU A 18 -10.75 -0.86 5.66
CA GLU A 18 -12.02 -0.41 5.09
C GLU A 18 -12.55 -1.39 4.03
N TYR A 19 -11.67 -1.84 3.14
CA TYR A 19 -12.04 -2.77 2.06
C TYR A 19 -11.85 -4.25 2.41
N ASN A 20 -11.50 -4.58 3.66
CA ASN A 20 -11.15 -5.94 4.10
C ASN A 20 -10.15 -6.62 3.16
N ALA A 21 -9.17 -5.85 2.70
CA ALA A 21 -8.14 -6.28 1.75
C ALA A 21 -6.90 -6.78 2.47
N VAL A 22 -6.31 -7.88 2.00
CA VAL A 22 -5.03 -8.42 2.50
C VAL A 22 -3.84 -8.01 1.63
N THR A 23 -4.12 -7.46 0.47
CA THR A 23 -3.15 -6.99 -0.52
C THR A 23 -3.67 -5.69 -1.13
N LEU A 24 -2.79 -4.70 -1.24
CA LEU A 24 -3.10 -3.41 -1.83
C LEU A 24 -2.20 -3.17 -3.04
N PRO A 25 -2.76 -3.07 -4.25
CA PRO A 25 -2.03 -2.67 -5.45
C PRO A 25 -1.60 -1.21 -5.35
N ILE A 26 -0.36 -0.94 -5.75
CA ILE A 26 0.23 0.39 -5.75
C ILE A 26 0.37 0.85 -7.19
N THR A 27 -0.14 2.04 -7.46
CA THR A 27 -0.12 2.65 -8.78
C THR A 27 0.60 4.00 -8.74
N ASN A 28 1.15 4.39 -9.87
CA ASN A 28 1.58 5.75 -10.09
C ASN A 28 0.37 6.67 -10.41
N GLU A 29 0.64 7.94 -10.68
CA GLU A 29 -0.39 8.96 -10.95
C GLU A 29 -1.25 8.63 -12.19
N ASP A 30 -0.69 7.99 -13.22
CA ASP A 30 -1.42 7.62 -14.43
C ASP A 30 -2.22 6.31 -14.29
N GLY A 31 -2.14 5.66 -13.13
CA GLY A 31 -2.83 4.41 -12.81
C GLY A 31 -2.09 3.13 -13.24
N THR A 32 -0.85 3.23 -13.72
CA THR A 32 -0.02 2.06 -14.02
C THR A 32 0.38 1.36 -12.74
N LEU A 33 0.28 0.03 -12.72
CA LEU A 33 0.67 -0.80 -11.58
C LEU A 33 2.19 -0.74 -11.37
N GLU A 34 2.64 -0.32 -10.20
CA GLU A 34 4.05 -0.26 -9.82
C GLU A 34 4.46 -1.37 -8.86
N GLY A 35 3.56 -1.82 -8.01
CA GLY A 35 3.88 -2.79 -6.98
C GLY A 35 2.68 -3.28 -6.20
N LEU A 36 2.97 -4.10 -5.21
CA LEU A 36 2.01 -4.63 -4.24
C LEU A 36 2.55 -4.48 -2.83
N ILE A 37 1.66 -4.17 -1.88
CA ILE A 37 1.94 -4.29 -0.45
C ILE A 37 0.91 -5.20 0.20
N THR A 38 1.35 -6.02 1.14
CA THR A 38 0.49 -6.95 1.88
C THR A 38 0.49 -6.63 3.37
N ASN A 39 -0.48 -7.18 4.11
CA ASN A 39 -0.47 -7.12 5.58
C ASN A 39 0.84 -7.66 6.17
N GLY A 40 1.45 -8.66 5.53
CA GLY A 40 2.74 -9.21 5.95
C GLY A 40 3.90 -8.24 5.77
N ASP A 41 3.90 -7.47 4.69
CA ASP A 41 4.93 -6.44 4.45
C ASP A 41 4.80 -5.30 5.46
N ILE A 42 3.57 -4.87 5.79
CA ILE A 42 3.29 -3.90 6.84
C ILE A 42 3.73 -4.45 8.22
N ALA A 43 3.37 -5.69 8.56
CA ALA A 43 3.78 -6.30 9.83
C ALA A 43 5.30 -6.38 9.95
N LYS A 44 5.99 -6.74 8.86
CA LYS A 44 7.46 -6.80 8.82
C LYS A 44 8.09 -5.44 9.08
N SER A 45 7.53 -4.36 8.53
CA SER A 45 8.03 -3.00 8.74
C SER A 45 8.09 -2.61 10.22
N TYR A 46 7.16 -3.12 11.04
CA TYR A 46 7.17 -2.91 12.49
C TYR A 46 8.21 -3.76 13.22
N MET A 47 8.50 -4.95 12.72
CA MET A 47 9.48 -5.86 13.34
C MET A 47 10.91 -5.45 13.05
N ASP A 48 11.17 -4.81 11.92
CA ASP A 48 12.48 -4.32 11.50
C ASP A 48 12.83 -2.94 12.11
N ALA A 49 11.98 -2.39 13.00
CA ALA A 49 12.10 -1.05 13.57
C ALA A 49 13.24 -0.85 14.60
N TYR A 50 14.24 -1.72 14.63
CA TYR A 50 15.44 -1.53 15.46
C TYR A 50 16.45 -0.51 14.89
N ASP A 51 16.31 -0.18 13.60
CA ASP A 51 17.14 0.80 12.92
C ASP A 51 16.50 2.19 12.99
N ASN A 52 17.05 3.06 13.83
CA ASN A 52 16.57 4.43 14.00
C ASN A 52 16.80 5.33 12.76
N THR A 53 17.48 4.82 11.73
CA THR A 53 17.66 5.51 10.43
C THR A 53 16.57 5.15 9.41
N ILE A 54 15.71 4.15 9.69
CA ILE A 54 14.75 3.66 8.71
C ILE A 54 13.73 4.72 8.28
N LEU A 55 13.40 5.65 9.18
CA LEU A 55 12.52 6.77 8.85
C LEU A 55 13.11 7.64 7.75
N ALA A 56 14.39 8.03 7.88
CA ALA A 56 15.10 8.81 6.87
C ALA A 56 15.23 8.06 5.55
N LYS A 57 15.55 6.76 5.58
CA LYS A 57 15.58 5.90 4.39
C LYS A 57 14.24 5.82 3.68
N GLY A 58 13.14 5.83 4.43
CA GLY A 58 11.78 5.86 3.90
C GLY A 58 11.36 7.21 3.33
N SER A 59 12.07 8.27 3.70
CA SER A 59 11.88 9.63 3.22
C SER A 59 10.43 10.11 3.27
N PRO A 60 9.75 10.11 4.43
CA PRO A 60 8.41 10.67 4.56
C PRO A 60 8.45 12.20 4.46
N GLN A 61 7.37 12.79 3.92
CA GLN A 61 7.13 14.23 4.06
C GLN A 61 6.84 14.59 5.51
N TYR A 62 7.22 15.79 5.95
CA TYR A 62 6.87 16.27 7.29
C TYR A 62 5.35 16.35 7.48
N LEU A 63 4.60 16.62 6.42
CA LEU A 63 3.14 16.53 6.42
C LEU A 63 2.67 15.12 6.79
N SER A 64 3.22 14.08 6.17
CA SER A 64 2.85 12.68 6.48
C SER A 64 3.20 12.29 7.91
N ILE A 65 4.31 12.81 8.45
CA ILE A 65 4.66 12.63 9.87
C ILE A 65 3.61 13.31 10.75
N ALA A 66 3.28 14.57 10.47
CA ALA A 66 2.30 15.33 11.23
C ALA A 66 0.92 14.65 11.20
N GLU A 67 0.40 14.28 10.04
CA GLU A 67 -0.88 13.56 9.89
C GLU A 67 -0.89 12.22 10.65
N THR A 68 0.23 11.48 10.60
CA THR A 68 0.35 10.22 11.33
C THR A 68 0.26 10.40 12.84
N LEU A 69 0.81 11.50 13.34
CA LEU A 69 0.84 11.86 14.75
C LEU A 69 -0.36 12.72 15.20
N GLU A 70 -1.36 12.92 14.33
CA GLU A 70 -2.53 13.77 14.57
C GLU A 70 -2.12 15.17 15.04
N SER A 71 -1.19 15.76 14.32
CA SER A 71 -0.44 16.94 14.70
C SER A 71 -0.30 17.94 13.56
N GLU A 72 0.35 19.06 13.86
CA GLU A 72 0.57 20.16 12.92
C GLU A 72 2.07 20.51 12.84
N VAL A 73 2.52 20.88 11.64
CA VAL A 73 3.82 21.52 11.41
C VAL A 73 3.66 23.00 11.74
N ILE A 74 4.28 23.46 12.83
CA ILE A 74 4.18 24.86 13.29
C ILE A 74 5.35 25.73 12.82
N VAL A 75 6.48 25.12 12.43
CA VAL A 75 7.65 25.77 11.84
C VAL A 75 8.21 24.88 10.74
N GLY A 76 8.60 25.46 9.63
CA GLY A 76 9.17 24.78 8.47
C GLY A 76 8.16 24.48 7.37
N ASN A 77 8.61 23.86 6.30
CA ASN A 77 7.78 23.51 5.15
C ASN A 77 7.26 22.06 5.28
N PRO A 78 5.94 21.83 5.37
CA PRO A 78 5.36 20.50 5.50
C PRO A 78 5.60 19.61 4.28
N ASP A 79 5.83 20.19 3.09
CA ASP A 79 6.04 19.46 1.84
C ASP A 79 7.47 18.94 1.66
N GLU A 80 8.40 19.37 2.52
CA GLU A 80 9.77 18.84 2.55
C GLU A 80 9.81 17.44 3.16
N TYR A 81 10.93 16.75 2.90
CA TYR A 81 11.13 15.36 3.26
C TYR A 81 12.19 15.18 4.34
N PHE A 82 11.94 14.28 5.28
CA PHE A 82 12.97 13.81 6.21
C PHE A 82 13.80 12.71 5.53
N THR A 83 15.00 13.03 5.08
CA THR A 83 15.83 12.15 4.22
C THR A 83 17.15 11.73 4.86
N GLN A 84 17.56 12.36 5.96
CA GLN A 84 18.82 12.11 6.64
C GLN A 84 18.65 12.17 8.16
N GLY A 85 19.56 11.53 8.88
CA GLY A 85 19.57 11.54 10.34
C GLY A 85 18.89 10.32 10.96
N LYS A 86 18.84 10.35 12.26
CA LYS A 86 18.28 9.30 13.13
C LYS A 86 17.09 9.84 13.90
N VAL A 87 16.30 8.93 14.42
CA VAL A 87 15.19 9.27 15.34
C VAL A 87 15.66 9.10 16.78
N TRP A 88 15.55 10.17 17.58
CA TRP A 88 15.94 10.20 18.97
C TRP A 88 14.79 10.59 19.90
N ILE A 89 14.86 10.09 21.13
CA ILE A 89 13.99 10.55 22.23
C ILE A 89 14.88 11.39 23.17
N GLY A 90 14.60 12.67 23.25
CA GLY A 90 15.28 13.62 24.14
C GLY A 90 14.79 13.46 25.57
N ALA A 91 15.23 12.39 26.25
CA ALA A 91 14.85 12.05 27.61
C ALA A 91 16.00 12.24 28.61
N SER A 92 17.20 12.60 28.14
CA SER A 92 18.39 12.85 28.97
C SER A 92 18.52 14.34 29.32
N GLN A 93 19.49 14.68 30.15
CA GLN A 93 19.86 16.08 30.39
C GLN A 93 20.49 16.70 29.13
N PRO A 94 20.40 18.02 28.91
CA PRO A 94 20.88 18.68 27.70
C PRO A 94 22.36 18.39 27.38
N ASP A 95 23.24 18.36 28.37
CA ASP A 95 24.67 18.04 28.21
C ASP A 95 24.90 16.64 27.62
N ILE A 96 24.09 15.65 28.02
CA ILE A 96 24.14 14.29 27.48
C ILE A 96 23.52 14.26 26.08
N MET A 97 22.46 15.04 25.84
CA MET A 97 21.81 15.11 24.53
C MET A 97 22.73 15.69 23.47
N GLU A 98 23.50 16.72 23.78
CA GLU A 98 24.46 17.36 22.87
C GLU A 98 25.47 16.36 22.31
N ASP A 99 25.92 15.40 23.13
CA ASP A 99 26.89 14.39 22.68
C ASP A 99 26.28 13.34 21.72
N HIS A 100 24.96 13.22 21.65
CA HIS A 100 24.28 12.13 20.96
C HIS A 100 23.43 12.58 19.77
N ILE A 101 22.88 13.80 19.83
CA ILE A 101 22.07 14.35 18.73
C ILE A 101 23.00 14.86 17.66
N GLY A 102 22.87 14.32 16.46
CA GLY A 102 23.63 14.75 15.30
C GLY A 102 22.86 15.75 14.43
N GLU A 103 23.60 16.37 13.52
CA GLU A 103 23.04 17.17 12.46
C GLU A 103 22.03 16.33 11.66
N ASN A 104 20.91 16.94 11.29
CA ASN A 104 19.81 16.34 10.54
C ASN A 104 18.98 15.29 11.29
N ASP A 105 19.20 15.04 12.57
CA ASP A 105 18.37 14.11 13.35
C ASP A 105 16.96 14.64 13.56
N LEU A 106 16.02 13.71 13.83
CA LEU A 106 14.68 14.00 14.28
C LEU A 106 14.57 13.66 15.77
N VAL A 107 14.23 14.65 16.58
CA VAL A 107 14.25 14.50 18.04
C VAL A 107 12.88 14.77 18.66
N MET A 108 12.42 13.83 19.49
CA MET A 108 11.19 13.96 20.27
C MET A 108 11.53 14.55 21.63
N VAL A 109 10.90 15.66 21.99
CA VAL A 109 11.11 16.34 23.28
C VAL A 109 9.78 16.68 23.97
N GLY A 110 9.88 17.05 25.23
CA GLY A 110 8.76 17.58 26.00
C GLY A 110 8.71 19.12 25.98
N ASN A 111 8.23 19.69 27.10
CA ASN A 111 8.00 21.12 27.26
C ASN A 111 9.21 21.89 27.83
N ARG A 112 10.33 21.24 28.07
CA ARG A 112 11.51 21.90 28.64
C ARG A 112 12.20 22.71 27.56
N MET A 113 12.39 24.01 27.84
CA MET A 113 13.03 24.94 26.90
C MET A 113 14.50 24.57 26.61
N ASP A 114 15.21 24.11 27.62
CA ASP A 114 16.61 23.72 27.50
C ASP A 114 16.80 22.53 26.53
N ASP A 115 15.89 21.55 26.59
CA ASP A 115 15.90 20.41 25.68
C ASP A 115 15.60 20.87 24.23
N GLN A 116 14.66 21.82 24.06
CA GLN A 116 14.29 22.38 22.75
C GLN A 116 15.46 23.21 22.17
N LEU A 117 16.15 23.97 22.98
CA LEU A 117 17.35 24.74 22.56
C LEU A 117 18.48 23.79 22.13
N CYS A 118 18.76 22.75 22.92
CA CYS A 118 19.76 21.74 22.60
C CYS A 118 19.52 21.11 21.22
N VAL A 119 18.29 20.76 20.90
CA VAL A 119 17.93 20.18 19.59
C VAL A 119 18.17 21.16 18.44
N ILE A 120 17.86 22.44 18.64
CA ILE A 120 18.06 23.48 17.62
C ILE A 120 19.56 23.76 17.44
N ASP A 121 20.32 23.82 18.52
CA ASP A 121 21.79 24.11 18.49
C ASP A 121 22.56 22.92 17.87
N ALA A 122 22.06 21.71 17.98
CA ALA A 122 22.60 20.53 17.30
C ALA A 122 22.32 20.51 15.78
N ASN A 123 21.61 21.49 15.22
CA ASN A 123 21.14 21.54 13.83
C ASN A 123 20.34 20.29 13.41
N ALA A 124 19.48 19.83 14.29
CA ALA A 124 18.55 18.75 13.95
C ALA A 124 17.62 19.17 12.80
N SER A 125 17.18 18.24 11.97
CA SER A 125 16.19 18.52 10.90
C SER A 125 14.82 18.81 11.44
N CYS A 126 14.42 18.08 12.50
CA CYS A 126 13.06 18.14 13.03
C CYS A 126 13.03 17.94 14.55
N MET A 127 12.20 18.74 15.19
CA MET A 127 11.84 18.60 16.60
C MET A 127 10.36 18.29 16.72
N ILE A 128 10.01 17.15 17.37
CA ILE A 128 8.63 16.81 17.70
C ILE A 128 8.39 17.14 19.18
N VAL A 129 7.49 18.09 19.43
CA VAL A 129 7.12 18.51 20.78
C VAL A 129 5.86 17.77 21.22
N CYS A 130 6.01 16.91 22.23
CA CYS A 130 4.98 15.98 22.69
C CYS A 130 4.04 16.62 23.73
N LEU A 131 2.93 15.90 24.06
CA LEU A 131 1.95 16.22 25.11
C LEU A 131 1.16 17.51 24.87
N GLY A 132 1.00 17.94 23.63
CA GLY A 132 0.22 19.14 23.30
C GLY A 132 0.76 20.43 23.90
N THR A 133 2.03 20.45 24.25
CA THR A 133 2.66 21.62 24.89
C THR A 133 2.91 22.72 23.86
N ARG A 134 2.71 23.97 24.33
CA ARG A 134 2.95 25.14 23.48
C ARG A 134 4.45 25.41 23.37
N VAL A 135 4.92 25.62 22.13
CA VAL A 135 6.27 26.09 21.86
C VAL A 135 6.31 27.61 21.92
N SER A 136 7.26 28.17 22.65
CA SER A 136 7.40 29.63 22.76
C SER A 136 7.74 30.28 21.42
N LYS A 137 7.30 31.53 21.22
CA LYS A 137 7.60 32.27 19.98
C LYS A 137 9.12 32.46 19.77
N SER A 138 9.92 32.55 20.83
CA SER A 138 11.37 32.63 20.75
C SER A 138 11.97 31.36 20.17
N ILE A 139 11.53 30.19 20.63
CA ILE A 139 11.93 28.88 20.11
C ILE A 139 11.52 28.73 18.63
N GLN A 140 10.27 29.07 18.30
CA GLN A 140 9.78 29.00 16.91
C GLN A 140 10.64 29.88 15.97
N ARG A 141 10.99 31.09 16.39
CA ARG A 141 11.82 31.99 15.61
C ARG A 141 13.24 31.43 15.41
N LEU A 142 13.84 30.95 16.50
CA LEU A 142 15.18 30.35 16.44
C LEU A 142 15.21 29.12 15.55
N ALA A 143 14.20 28.25 15.64
CA ALA A 143 14.06 27.08 14.78
C ALA A 143 13.94 27.48 13.30
N GLN A 144 13.18 28.54 13.01
CA GLN A 144 13.05 29.05 11.64
C GLN A 144 14.38 29.61 11.10
N GLU A 145 15.15 30.33 11.93
CA GLU A 145 16.50 30.86 11.57
C GLU A 145 17.50 29.72 11.32
N ARG A 146 17.34 28.57 11.98
CA ARG A 146 18.20 27.38 11.85
C ARG A 146 17.65 26.30 10.92
N ASN A 147 16.51 26.55 10.23
CA ASN A 147 15.82 25.60 9.37
C ASN A 147 15.42 24.28 10.06
N VAL A 148 15.11 24.34 11.36
CA VAL A 148 14.60 23.20 12.11
C VAL A 148 13.09 23.15 12.02
N VAL A 149 12.52 22.03 11.50
CA VAL A 149 11.09 21.82 11.45
C VAL A 149 10.55 21.53 12.86
N ILE A 150 9.46 22.17 13.25
CA ILE A 150 8.76 21.86 14.52
C ILE A 150 7.39 21.31 14.26
N ILE A 151 7.15 20.12 14.81
CA ILE A 151 5.84 19.43 14.81
C ILE A 151 5.36 19.35 16.27
N THR A 152 4.11 19.69 16.54
CA THR A 152 3.51 19.55 17.87
C THR A 152 2.44 18.46 17.86
N THR A 153 2.44 17.56 18.83
CA THR A 153 1.49 16.45 18.92
C THR A 153 0.89 16.32 20.32
N PRO A 154 -0.37 15.92 20.45
CA PRO A 154 -0.97 15.62 21.76
C PRO A 154 -0.40 14.35 22.40
N TYR A 155 0.25 13.49 21.63
CA TYR A 155 0.78 12.22 22.11
C TYR A 155 2.03 12.37 22.97
N ASP A 156 2.25 11.39 23.85
CA ASP A 156 3.50 11.24 24.60
C ASP A 156 4.61 10.66 23.72
N THR A 157 5.86 10.74 24.18
CA THR A 157 7.04 10.28 23.43
C THR A 157 7.01 8.79 23.10
N PHE A 158 6.45 7.94 23.98
CA PHE A 158 6.32 6.51 23.71
C PHE A 158 5.34 6.24 22.56
N THR A 159 4.20 6.92 22.57
CA THR A 159 3.20 6.81 21.50
C THR A 159 3.76 7.33 20.18
N VAL A 160 4.44 8.48 20.20
CA VAL A 160 5.11 9.05 18.99
C VAL A 160 6.15 8.07 18.45
N ALA A 161 7.03 7.53 19.28
CA ALA A 161 8.06 6.59 18.86
C ALA A 161 7.49 5.33 18.20
N ARG A 162 6.30 4.89 18.61
CA ARG A 162 5.61 3.75 18.01
C ARG A 162 4.91 4.10 16.68
N LEU A 163 4.37 5.29 16.57
CA LEU A 163 3.54 5.69 15.43
C LEU A 163 4.35 6.27 14.28
N ILE A 164 5.47 6.93 14.56
CA ILE A 164 6.20 7.73 13.58
C ILE A 164 6.60 6.93 12.32
N TYR A 165 6.95 5.66 12.48
CA TYR A 165 7.32 4.79 11.34
C TYR A 165 6.16 4.49 10.40
N GLN A 166 4.91 4.69 10.85
CA GLN A 166 3.72 4.56 10.00
C GLN A 166 3.57 5.72 9.01
N SER A 167 4.35 6.78 9.14
CA SER A 167 4.40 7.89 8.19
C SER A 167 5.20 7.55 6.93
N ILE A 168 6.02 6.48 6.95
CA ILE A 168 6.82 6.07 5.81
C ILE A 168 5.90 5.74 4.61
N PRO A 169 6.23 6.24 3.40
CA PRO A 169 5.48 5.93 2.19
C PRO A 169 5.52 4.44 1.85
N ILE A 170 4.39 3.89 1.38
CA ILE A 170 4.29 2.46 1.03
C ILE A 170 5.22 2.03 -0.10
N LYS A 171 5.67 2.95 -0.95
CA LYS A 171 6.68 2.68 -1.98
C LYS A 171 7.98 2.10 -1.41
N PHE A 172 8.29 2.38 -0.14
CA PHE A 172 9.49 1.88 0.54
C PHE A 172 9.39 0.38 0.84
N PHE A 173 8.19 -0.12 1.14
CA PHE A 173 7.95 -1.50 1.53
C PHE A 173 7.32 -2.36 0.42
N MET A 174 6.88 -1.75 -0.68
CA MET A 174 6.19 -2.49 -1.75
C MET A 174 7.12 -3.46 -2.45
N LYS A 175 6.56 -4.57 -2.87
CA LYS A 175 7.20 -5.50 -3.82
C LYS A 175 6.99 -5.01 -5.22
N LYS A 176 8.09 -4.88 -5.99
CA LYS A 176 8.08 -4.45 -7.40
C LYS A 176 8.36 -5.61 -8.34
N ASP A 177 9.24 -6.52 -7.91
CA ASP A 177 9.70 -7.62 -8.76
C ASP A 177 8.89 -8.90 -8.54
N GLY A 178 8.79 -9.71 -9.58
CA GLY A 178 8.09 -10.99 -9.52
C GLY A 178 6.57 -10.84 -9.32
N LEU A 179 5.98 -9.73 -9.70
CA LEU A 179 4.54 -9.53 -9.62
C LEU A 179 3.82 -10.45 -10.59
N ILE A 180 2.89 -11.24 -10.08
CA ILE A 180 1.98 -12.03 -10.89
C ILE A 180 0.74 -11.18 -11.13
N THR A 181 0.52 -10.82 -12.39
CA THR A 181 -0.63 -10.01 -12.82
C THR A 181 -1.40 -10.75 -13.90
N PHE A 182 -2.71 -10.50 -13.97
CA PHE A 182 -3.56 -11.00 -15.03
C PHE A 182 -4.06 -9.85 -15.90
N ARG A 183 -4.41 -10.18 -17.13
CA ARG A 183 -5.06 -9.25 -18.07
C ARG A 183 -6.56 -9.47 -18.06
N LYS A 184 -7.31 -8.44 -18.46
CA LYS A 184 -8.77 -8.50 -18.55
C LYS A 184 -9.29 -9.67 -19.39
N ASN A 185 -8.52 -10.09 -20.40
CA ASN A 185 -8.92 -11.11 -21.38
C ASN A 185 -8.26 -12.48 -21.12
N ASP A 186 -7.53 -12.65 -20.01
CA ASP A 186 -6.97 -13.96 -19.66
C ASP A 186 -8.10 -14.94 -19.31
N TYR A 187 -7.92 -16.18 -19.73
CA TYR A 187 -8.89 -17.22 -19.46
C TYR A 187 -8.89 -17.64 -17.99
N THR A 188 -10.06 -17.97 -17.48
CA THR A 188 -10.23 -18.30 -16.07
C THR A 188 -9.49 -19.55 -15.64
N ASP A 189 -9.30 -20.50 -16.55
CA ASP A 189 -8.59 -21.75 -16.23
C ASP A 189 -7.08 -21.52 -16.15
N ASP A 190 -6.50 -20.66 -17.01
CA ASP A 190 -5.10 -20.23 -16.89
C ASP A 190 -4.88 -19.51 -15.55
N ILE A 191 -5.81 -18.63 -15.17
CA ILE A 191 -5.78 -17.94 -13.88
C ILE A 191 -5.82 -18.93 -12.72
N LYS A 192 -6.71 -19.94 -12.77
CA LYS A 192 -6.80 -21.01 -11.74
C LYS A 192 -5.48 -21.79 -11.65
N GLU A 193 -4.91 -22.17 -12.79
CA GLU A 193 -3.64 -22.91 -12.82
C GLU A 193 -2.51 -22.12 -12.13
N VAL A 194 -2.34 -20.84 -12.45
CA VAL A 194 -1.36 -19.98 -11.78
C VAL A 194 -1.65 -19.85 -10.30
N MET A 195 -2.93 -19.66 -9.92
CA MET A 195 -3.33 -19.55 -8.52
C MET A 195 -3.06 -20.82 -7.70
N THR A 196 -3.16 -22.01 -8.31
CA THR A 196 -2.85 -23.27 -7.61
C THR A 196 -1.37 -23.43 -7.29
N LYS A 197 -0.49 -22.90 -8.15
CA LYS A 197 0.96 -22.97 -8.03
C LYS A 197 1.55 -21.92 -7.09
N THR A 198 0.76 -20.95 -6.64
CA THR A 198 1.24 -19.81 -5.85
C THR A 198 0.57 -19.75 -4.48
N ARG A 199 1.24 -19.08 -3.51
CA ARG A 199 0.69 -18.83 -2.18
C ARG A 199 -0.08 -17.50 -2.06
N PHE A 200 -0.10 -16.71 -3.12
CA PHE A 200 -0.80 -15.42 -3.10
C PHE A 200 -2.32 -15.62 -3.08
N ARG A 201 -3.01 -14.72 -2.40
CA ARG A 201 -4.48 -14.78 -2.25
C ARG A 201 -5.23 -13.88 -3.21
N ALA A 202 -4.59 -12.83 -3.68
CA ALA A 202 -5.18 -11.82 -4.55
C ALA A 202 -4.13 -11.37 -5.58
N PHE A 203 -4.56 -11.13 -6.79
CA PHE A 203 -3.72 -10.80 -7.93
C PHE A 203 -4.29 -9.58 -8.64
N PRO A 204 -3.45 -8.58 -8.96
CA PRO A 204 -3.89 -7.44 -9.73
C PRO A 204 -4.23 -7.83 -11.16
N VAL A 205 -5.24 -7.17 -11.68
CA VAL A 205 -5.64 -7.26 -13.09
C VAL A 205 -5.34 -5.95 -13.77
N THR A 206 -4.69 -6.01 -14.93
CA THR A 206 -4.32 -4.84 -15.72
C THR A 206 -4.96 -4.87 -17.10
N ASN A 207 -5.09 -3.69 -17.71
CA ASN A 207 -5.45 -3.58 -19.12
C ASN A 207 -4.21 -3.73 -20.03
N SER A 208 -4.40 -3.62 -21.36
CA SER A 208 -3.32 -3.71 -22.36
C SER A 208 -2.23 -2.63 -22.22
N LYS A 209 -2.53 -1.54 -21.49
CA LYS A 209 -1.60 -0.43 -21.22
C LYS A 209 -0.89 -0.57 -19.88
N GLY A 210 -1.06 -1.70 -19.16
CA GLY A 210 -0.48 -1.93 -17.85
C GLY A 210 -1.17 -1.18 -16.69
N LYS A 211 -2.30 -0.49 -16.95
CA LYS A 211 -3.05 0.19 -15.90
C LYS A 211 -3.83 -0.81 -15.07
N TYR A 212 -3.81 -0.62 -13.76
CA TYR A 212 -4.58 -1.41 -12.82
C TYR A 212 -6.07 -1.17 -13.00
N ILE A 213 -6.84 -2.25 -13.17
CA ILE A 213 -8.30 -2.21 -13.36
C ILE A 213 -9.07 -2.96 -12.28
N GLY A 214 -8.41 -3.78 -11.49
CA GLY A 214 -9.07 -4.55 -10.44
C GLY A 214 -8.16 -5.62 -9.86
N THR A 215 -8.72 -6.39 -8.93
CA THR A 215 -8.05 -7.52 -8.29
C THR A 215 -8.92 -8.77 -8.42
N VAL A 216 -8.32 -9.88 -8.75
CA VAL A 216 -8.96 -11.19 -8.74
C VAL A 216 -8.38 -12.06 -7.62
N SER A 217 -9.24 -12.80 -6.94
CA SER A 217 -8.89 -13.73 -5.87
C SER A 217 -9.46 -15.11 -6.14
N ARG A 218 -8.96 -16.14 -5.43
CA ARG A 218 -9.54 -17.50 -5.53
C ARG A 218 -11.04 -17.51 -5.25
N ARG A 219 -11.51 -16.67 -4.33
CA ARG A 219 -12.95 -16.59 -3.99
C ARG A 219 -13.78 -16.12 -5.18
N ASN A 220 -13.25 -15.21 -6.00
CA ASN A 220 -13.97 -14.76 -7.21
C ASN A 220 -14.13 -15.88 -8.22
N LEU A 221 -13.12 -16.79 -8.32
CA LEU A 221 -13.16 -17.90 -9.27
C LEU A 221 -14.12 -19.04 -8.85
N LEU A 222 -14.44 -19.16 -7.55
CA LEU A 222 -15.39 -20.18 -7.07
C LEU A 222 -16.84 -19.92 -7.52
N ASN A 223 -17.18 -18.67 -7.83
CA ASN A 223 -18.55 -18.26 -8.15
C ASN A 223 -18.70 -17.78 -9.61
N ILE A 224 -17.80 -18.19 -10.49
CA ILE A 224 -17.92 -17.84 -11.91
C ILE A 224 -19.09 -18.64 -12.49
N LYS A 225 -20.10 -17.93 -12.97
CA LYS A 225 -21.16 -18.53 -13.80
C LYS A 225 -20.59 -18.69 -15.20
N LYS A 226 -20.66 -19.92 -15.72
CA LYS A 226 -20.36 -20.19 -17.12
C LYS A 226 -21.30 -19.38 -18.02
N LYS A 227 -20.81 -18.92 -19.15
CA LYS A 227 -21.67 -18.30 -20.16
C LYS A 227 -22.62 -19.34 -20.72
N GLN A 228 -23.89 -19.03 -20.75
CA GLN A 228 -24.92 -19.89 -21.33
C GLN A 228 -25.02 -19.63 -22.83
N ILE A 229 -25.00 -20.69 -23.62
CA ILE A 229 -25.02 -20.61 -25.08
C ILE A 229 -26.01 -21.60 -25.68
N ILE A 230 -26.48 -21.27 -26.86
CA ILE A 230 -27.25 -22.15 -27.74
C ILE A 230 -26.44 -22.34 -29.01
N LEU A 231 -26.19 -23.57 -29.40
CA LEU A 231 -25.52 -23.89 -30.66
C LEU A 231 -26.59 -23.94 -31.76
N VAL A 232 -26.32 -23.27 -32.87
CA VAL A 232 -27.22 -23.22 -34.03
C VAL A 232 -26.45 -23.63 -35.27
N ASP A 233 -27.01 -24.62 -36.01
CA ASP A 233 -26.46 -25.15 -37.26
C ASP A 233 -25.08 -25.84 -37.11
N HIS A 234 -24.73 -26.27 -35.90
CA HIS A 234 -23.59 -27.13 -35.62
C HIS A 234 -23.69 -27.79 -34.24
N ASN A 235 -23.11 -28.99 -34.10
CA ASN A 235 -23.08 -29.77 -32.88
C ASN A 235 -21.74 -30.43 -32.59
N GLU A 236 -20.64 -29.90 -33.16
CA GLU A 236 -19.28 -30.36 -32.93
C GLU A 236 -18.38 -29.23 -32.39
N LYS A 237 -17.45 -29.58 -31.49
CA LYS A 237 -16.50 -28.60 -30.91
C LYS A 237 -15.64 -27.91 -31.96
N THR A 238 -15.27 -28.64 -33.01
CA THR A 238 -14.42 -28.15 -34.11
C THR A 238 -15.07 -27.04 -34.94
N GLN A 239 -16.38 -26.94 -34.89
CA GLN A 239 -17.18 -25.95 -35.59
C GLN A 239 -17.60 -24.78 -34.70
N ALA A 240 -17.38 -24.92 -33.39
CA ALA A 240 -17.76 -23.91 -32.42
C ALA A 240 -16.64 -22.87 -32.20
N VAL A 241 -16.98 -21.84 -31.43
CA VAL A 241 -15.99 -20.84 -31.01
C VAL A 241 -14.93 -21.44 -30.08
N ASP A 242 -13.75 -20.88 -30.05
CA ASP A 242 -12.68 -21.27 -29.14
C ASP A 242 -13.16 -21.27 -27.69
N ASN A 243 -12.71 -22.26 -26.91
CA ASN A 243 -13.07 -22.44 -25.50
C ASN A 243 -14.57 -22.68 -25.23
N ILE A 244 -15.27 -23.35 -26.15
CA ILE A 244 -16.67 -23.78 -25.97
C ILE A 244 -16.87 -24.59 -24.68
N ASP A 245 -15.86 -25.32 -24.21
CA ASP A 245 -15.85 -26.11 -22.98
C ASP A 245 -16.02 -25.29 -21.71
N GLU A 246 -15.67 -23.99 -21.77
CA GLU A 246 -15.89 -23.04 -20.70
C GLU A 246 -17.34 -22.53 -20.59
N ALA A 247 -18.18 -22.84 -21.58
CA ALA A 247 -19.57 -22.44 -21.62
C ALA A 247 -20.49 -23.56 -21.09
N GLU A 248 -21.72 -23.18 -20.73
CA GLU A 248 -22.85 -24.07 -20.46
C GLU A 248 -23.75 -24.11 -21.69
N ILE A 249 -23.78 -25.23 -22.38
CA ILE A 249 -24.62 -25.38 -23.55
C ILE A 249 -26.05 -25.68 -23.05
N LEU A 250 -27.00 -24.81 -23.36
CA LEU A 250 -28.40 -24.96 -22.97
C LEU A 250 -29.20 -25.77 -23.99
N GLU A 251 -28.93 -25.54 -25.27
CA GLU A 251 -29.69 -26.10 -26.36
C GLU A 251 -28.83 -26.21 -27.62
N ILE A 252 -29.13 -27.22 -28.45
CA ILE A 252 -28.55 -27.39 -29.79
C ILE A 252 -29.69 -27.44 -30.78
N ILE A 253 -29.67 -26.56 -31.76
CA ILE A 253 -30.64 -26.50 -32.87
C ILE A 253 -29.86 -26.82 -34.14
N ASP A 254 -29.99 -28.04 -34.65
CA ASP A 254 -29.17 -28.50 -35.77
C ASP A 254 -29.92 -29.58 -36.60
N HIS A 255 -29.64 -29.63 -37.90
CA HIS A 255 -30.19 -30.62 -38.80
C HIS A 255 -29.15 -31.66 -39.25
N HIS A 256 -27.87 -31.50 -38.85
CA HIS A 256 -26.81 -32.43 -39.16
C HIS A 256 -26.88 -33.70 -38.27
N ARG A 257 -26.08 -34.70 -38.62
CA ARG A 257 -25.90 -35.89 -37.81
C ARG A 257 -25.32 -35.47 -36.47
N ILE A 258 -25.84 -36.04 -35.40
CA ILE A 258 -25.34 -35.80 -34.04
C ILE A 258 -23.85 -36.19 -33.97
N GLY A 259 -23.01 -35.23 -33.62
CA GLY A 259 -21.59 -35.38 -33.41
C GLY A 259 -21.21 -35.82 -32.00
N SER A 260 -19.93 -35.74 -31.66
CA SER A 260 -19.37 -36.22 -30.40
C SER A 260 -19.22 -35.12 -29.33
N LEU A 261 -20.18 -34.19 -29.28
CA LEU A 261 -20.18 -33.13 -28.26
C LEU A 261 -20.49 -33.72 -26.89
N GLU A 262 -19.60 -33.56 -25.93
CA GLU A 262 -19.79 -33.98 -24.54
C GLU A 262 -20.31 -32.81 -23.70
N THR A 263 -21.35 -33.04 -22.91
CA THR A 263 -21.94 -32.06 -21.99
C THR A 263 -22.07 -32.64 -20.59
N PHE A 264 -21.87 -31.78 -19.56
CA PHE A 264 -21.99 -32.20 -18.14
C PHE A 264 -23.49 -32.33 -17.69
N GLN A 265 -24.41 -31.74 -18.43
CA GLN A 265 -25.84 -31.78 -18.16
C GLN A 265 -26.62 -32.18 -19.41
N PRO A 266 -27.81 -32.72 -19.26
CA PRO A 266 -28.68 -33.01 -20.40
C PRO A 266 -28.96 -31.72 -21.20
N VAL A 267 -28.76 -31.78 -22.49
CA VAL A 267 -28.99 -30.68 -23.43
C VAL A 267 -30.17 -31.03 -24.33
N MET A 268 -31.05 -30.06 -24.57
CA MET A 268 -32.13 -30.22 -25.51
C MET A 268 -31.56 -30.13 -26.94
N PHE A 269 -31.77 -31.19 -27.72
CA PHE A 269 -31.42 -31.22 -29.15
C PHE A 269 -32.71 -31.09 -29.96
N ARG A 270 -32.79 -30.04 -30.80
CA ARG A 270 -33.86 -29.82 -31.75
C ARG A 270 -33.38 -30.11 -33.15
N ASN A 271 -33.97 -31.08 -33.80
CA ASN A 271 -33.76 -31.35 -35.21
C ASN A 271 -34.77 -30.51 -36.02
N GLN A 272 -34.30 -29.66 -36.91
CA GLN A 272 -35.13 -28.84 -37.82
C GLN A 272 -35.04 -29.33 -39.25
#